data_2a13a137a7aca6cca8bf26aa5db21e82
#
_entry.id   2a13a137a7aca6cca8bf26aa5db21e82
#
_cell.length_a   1.000
_cell.length_b   1.000
_cell.length_c   1.000
_cell.angle_alpha   90.00
_cell.angle_beta   90.00
_cell.angle_gamma   90.00
#
_symmetry.space_group_name_H-M   'P 1'
#
loop_
_entity.id
_entity.type
_entity.pdbx_description
1 polymer ?
#
loop_
_entity_poly.entity_id
_entity_poly.type
_entity_poly.pdbx_seq_one_letter_code
_entity_poly.pdbx_strand_id
1 'polypeptide(L)'
;MNKLIIFFFLIMLCNSCSYPEMIRNELVYENDFENSSMESIDGGEINTYNDTKVLGDFNNDGFTIFLEDVGNHDYVFVSFDLYIHGSWDGNFNGFTQNDKPDKWIIEFKPDMQLYKDPNADRFVTTFSNSPCWPNYCLRQSYPEVYPFENNPKTGAFKTSLPRKCDGFFGGETTLYQLEKGFKSNGNGIVLRFYDELYQPNAIDKDGIPQQKCDESWSLDNLKIRVIKYK
;
A
#
# COMPACT_ATOMS: atom_id res chain seq x y z
N MET A 1 46.19 -14.51 40.24
CA MET A 1 45.22 -13.41 40.33
C MET A 1 44.61 -12.97 38.98
N ASN A 2 45.34 -13.02 37.88
CA ASN A 2 44.86 -12.47 36.59
C ASN A 2 43.77 -13.27 35.86
N LYS A 3 43.64 -14.59 36.13
CA LYS A 3 42.60 -15.40 35.47
C LYS A 3 41.19 -15.22 36.07
N LEU A 4 41.08 -14.83 37.32
CA LEU A 4 39.79 -14.59 37.99
C LEU A 4 39.18 -13.27 37.56
N ILE A 5 39.98 -12.26 37.27
CA ILE A 5 39.53 -10.94 36.80
C ILE A 5 39.00 -11.01 35.40
N ILE A 6 39.59 -11.82 34.51
CA ILE A 6 39.11 -12.01 33.13
C ILE A 6 37.76 -12.72 33.11
N PHE A 7 37.52 -13.67 34.01
CA PHE A 7 36.22 -14.36 34.11
C PHE A 7 35.12 -13.45 34.61
N PHE A 8 35.41 -12.52 35.51
CA PHE A 8 34.45 -11.53 35.99
C PHE A 8 34.11 -10.47 34.93
N PHE A 9 35.07 -10.13 34.07
CA PHE A 9 34.83 -9.19 32.94
C PHE A 9 34.01 -9.83 31.82
N LEU A 10 34.15 -11.15 31.60
CA LEU A 10 33.37 -11.88 30.61
C LEU A 10 31.87 -12.04 31.02
N ILE A 11 31.60 -12.11 32.34
CA ILE A 11 30.24 -12.18 32.87
C ILE A 11 29.51 -10.82 32.78
N MET A 12 30.25 -9.71 32.84
CA MET A 12 29.64 -8.36 32.66
C MET A 12 29.25 -8.04 31.21
N LEU A 13 29.78 -8.76 30.21
CA LEU A 13 29.41 -8.57 28.81
C LEU A 13 28.11 -9.31 28.39
N CYS A 14 27.58 -10.15 29.27
CA CYS A 14 26.32 -10.83 29.11
C CYS A 14 25.11 -10.02 29.63
N ASN A 15 25.24 -8.70 29.78
CA ASN A 15 24.07 -7.85 30.01
C ASN A 15 23.20 -7.88 28.76
N SER A 16 22.19 -8.73 28.83
CA SER A 16 21.19 -9.00 27.83
C SER A 16 20.66 -7.71 27.20
N CYS A 17 20.66 -7.65 25.89
CA CYS A 17 19.68 -6.85 25.19
C CYS A 17 18.29 -7.33 25.63
N SER A 18 17.69 -6.66 26.61
CA SER A 18 16.28 -6.89 26.91
C SER A 18 15.47 -6.31 25.75
N TYR A 19 14.90 -7.17 24.95
CA TYR A 19 13.90 -6.72 23.97
C TYR A 19 12.71 -6.12 24.73
N PRO A 20 12.15 -5.00 24.26
CA PRO A 20 10.96 -4.43 24.87
C PRO A 20 9.83 -5.48 24.88
N GLU A 21 9.16 -5.60 26.00
CA GLU A 21 8.03 -6.50 26.18
C GLU A 21 6.82 -5.97 25.40
N MET A 22 6.25 -6.77 24.53
CA MET A 22 5.00 -6.44 23.84
C MET A 22 3.84 -6.61 24.82
N ILE A 23 3.19 -5.51 25.18
CA ILE A 23 2.08 -5.50 26.16
C ILE A 23 0.69 -5.41 25.49
N ARG A 24 0.64 -5.06 24.19
CA ARG A 24 -0.58 -5.01 23.41
C ARG A 24 -0.31 -5.40 21.97
N ASN A 25 -1.18 -6.25 21.40
CA ASN A 25 -1.24 -6.58 19.97
C ASN A 25 -2.72 -6.85 19.66
N GLU A 26 -3.38 -5.89 19.06
CA GLU A 26 -4.83 -5.88 18.91
C GLU A 26 -5.26 -5.49 17.49
N LEU A 27 -6.22 -6.23 16.95
CA LEU A 27 -6.93 -5.88 15.73
C LEU A 27 -7.99 -4.82 16.10
N VAL A 28 -7.84 -3.61 15.58
CA VAL A 28 -8.71 -2.47 15.91
C VAL A 28 -9.67 -2.11 14.79
N TYR A 29 -9.45 -2.63 13.59
CA TYR A 29 -10.34 -2.46 12.44
C TYR A 29 -10.20 -3.64 11.48
N GLU A 30 -11.33 -4.11 10.95
CA GLU A 30 -11.39 -5.12 9.89
C GLU A 30 -12.60 -4.86 8.99
N ASN A 31 -12.40 -4.91 7.67
CA ASN A 31 -13.46 -4.78 6.70
C ASN A 31 -13.12 -5.59 5.44
N ASP A 32 -13.98 -6.54 5.10
CA ASP A 32 -13.93 -7.35 3.87
C ASP A 32 -14.89 -6.81 2.79
N PHE A 33 -15.53 -5.68 3.04
CA PHE A 33 -16.49 -4.99 2.18
C PHE A 33 -17.73 -5.79 1.75
N GLU A 34 -17.84 -7.08 2.06
CA GLU A 34 -18.93 -7.94 1.62
C GLU A 34 -20.31 -7.42 2.11
N ASN A 35 -20.33 -6.75 3.27
CA ASN A 35 -21.54 -6.12 3.82
C ASN A 35 -21.77 -4.69 3.32
N SER A 36 -20.96 -4.20 2.37
CA SER A 36 -21.00 -2.82 1.86
C SER A 36 -20.87 -1.75 2.95
N SER A 37 -20.16 -2.05 4.04
CA SER A 37 -19.88 -1.08 5.10
C SER A 37 -18.79 -0.10 4.70
N MET A 38 -19.04 1.18 4.90
CA MET A 38 -18.09 2.29 4.75
C MET A 38 -17.76 2.93 6.11
N GLU A 39 -17.97 2.20 7.20
CA GLU A 39 -17.69 2.70 8.54
C GLU A 39 -16.22 3.10 8.67
N SER A 40 -15.98 4.30 9.21
CA SER A 40 -14.65 4.91 9.38
C SER A 40 -13.91 5.22 8.07
N ILE A 41 -14.55 5.11 6.91
CA ILE A 41 -13.96 5.38 5.60
C ILE A 41 -14.59 6.63 4.98
N ASP A 42 -13.75 7.54 4.52
CA ASP A 42 -14.12 8.70 3.71
C ASP A 42 -13.49 8.56 2.31
N GLY A 43 -14.34 8.65 1.30
CA GLY A 43 -13.97 8.48 -0.11
C GLY A 43 -14.13 7.05 -0.63
N GLY A 44 -14.22 6.96 -1.95
CA GLY A 44 -14.43 5.70 -2.67
C GLY A 44 -15.88 5.21 -2.67
N GLU A 45 -16.06 4.08 -3.30
CA GLU A 45 -17.32 3.35 -3.40
C GLU A 45 -17.05 1.85 -3.40
N ILE A 46 -18.05 1.05 -3.04
CA ILE A 46 -17.92 -0.41 -3.07
C ILE A 46 -18.44 -0.92 -4.41
N ASN A 47 -17.56 -1.62 -5.12
CA ASN A 47 -17.82 -2.24 -6.40
C ASN A 47 -17.73 -3.77 -6.29
N THR A 48 -18.09 -4.47 -7.35
CA THR A 48 -17.89 -5.90 -7.49
C THR A 48 -16.78 -6.17 -8.48
N TYR A 49 -15.81 -6.98 -8.07
CA TYR A 49 -14.75 -7.45 -8.94
C TYR A 49 -14.50 -8.96 -8.68
N ASN A 50 -14.57 -9.77 -9.74
CA ASN A 50 -14.30 -11.22 -9.70
C ASN A 50 -15.06 -11.95 -8.56
N ASP A 51 -16.37 -11.68 -8.46
CA ASP A 51 -17.33 -12.25 -7.50
C ASP A 51 -17.13 -11.88 -6.03
N THR A 52 -16.28 -10.89 -5.71
CA THR A 52 -16.12 -10.29 -4.38
C THR A 52 -16.40 -8.81 -4.41
N LYS A 53 -16.75 -8.22 -3.27
CA LYS A 53 -16.86 -6.77 -3.13
C LYS A 53 -15.52 -6.17 -2.77
N VAL A 54 -15.19 -5.06 -3.42
CA VAL A 54 -13.94 -4.33 -3.24
C VAL A 54 -14.21 -2.85 -3.04
N LEU A 55 -13.38 -2.18 -2.28
CA LEU A 55 -13.39 -0.72 -2.19
C LEU A 55 -12.56 -0.15 -3.36
N GLY A 56 -13.13 0.69 -4.14
CA GLY A 56 -12.53 1.30 -5.35
C GLY A 56 -13.59 1.45 -6.42
N ASP A 57 -13.32 1.66 -7.62
CA ASP A 57 -12.11 1.68 -8.46
C ASP A 57 -11.47 3.08 -8.42
N PHE A 58 -10.28 3.18 -7.94
CA PHE A 58 -9.58 4.45 -7.84
C PHE A 58 -8.70 4.72 -9.08
N ASN A 59 -8.65 5.98 -9.48
CA ASN A 59 -7.76 6.49 -10.52
C ASN A 59 -7.58 8.00 -10.31
N ASN A 60 -6.39 8.42 -9.92
CA ASN A 60 -6.08 9.75 -9.42
C ASN A 60 -7.02 10.18 -8.28
N ASP A 61 -7.33 9.23 -7.43
CA ASP A 61 -8.29 9.33 -6.33
C ASP A 61 -7.85 8.40 -5.17
N GLY A 62 -8.69 8.25 -4.15
CA GLY A 62 -8.39 7.38 -3.03
C GLY A 62 -9.39 7.52 -1.89
N PHE A 63 -9.01 7.01 -0.73
CA PHE A 63 -9.83 7.06 0.48
C PHE A 63 -9.00 7.31 1.71
N THR A 64 -9.65 7.69 2.80
CA THR A 64 -9.04 7.89 4.11
C THR A 64 -9.78 7.11 5.18
N ILE A 65 -9.05 6.47 6.07
CA ILE A 65 -9.58 5.81 7.26
C ILE A 65 -9.33 6.70 8.46
N PHE A 66 -10.37 6.86 9.29
CA PHE A 66 -10.32 7.58 10.56
C PHE A 66 -10.74 6.65 11.69
N LEU A 67 -9.80 6.34 12.60
CA LEU A 67 -10.10 5.59 13.82
C LEU A 67 -9.77 6.47 15.01
N GLU A 68 -10.81 6.84 15.75
CA GLU A 68 -10.69 7.61 16.98
C GLU A 68 -10.54 6.68 18.19
N ASP A 69 -9.93 7.15 19.26
CA ASP A 69 -9.85 6.49 20.56
C ASP A 69 -9.35 5.03 20.53
N VAL A 70 -8.44 4.74 19.63
CA VAL A 70 -7.82 3.41 19.52
C VAL A 70 -6.98 3.05 20.74
N GLY A 71 -6.68 4.06 21.57
CA GLY A 71 -5.80 3.95 22.73
C GLY A 71 -4.32 4.04 22.35
N ASN A 72 -3.48 4.30 23.34
CA ASN A 72 -2.05 4.54 23.13
C ASN A 72 -1.35 3.31 22.55
N HIS A 73 -0.57 3.52 21.49
CA HIS A 73 0.18 2.50 20.77
C HIS A 73 1.48 3.05 20.21
N ASP A 74 2.44 2.18 19.90
CA ASP A 74 3.76 2.56 19.35
C ASP A 74 3.88 2.28 17.86
N TYR A 75 3.06 1.34 17.36
CA TYR A 75 3.04 0.98 15.94
C TYR A 75 1.62 0.70 15.48
N VAL A 76 1.37 1.03 14.23
CA VAL A 76 0.19 0.66 13.46
C VAL A 76 0.62 -0.23 12.31
N PHE A 77 -0.01 -1.39 12.18
CA PHE A 77 0.16 -2.27 11.02
C PHE A 77 -1.14 -2.29 10.23
N VAL A 78 -1.03 -2.03 8.95
CA VAL A 78 -2.14 -2.15 8.00
C VAL A 78 -1.84 -3.26 7.02
N SER A 79 -2.80 -4.19 6.85
CA SER A 79 -2.73 -5.26 5.86
C SER A 79 -4.00 -5.30 5.01
N PHE A 80 -3.86 -5.67 3.75
CA PHE A 80 -4.96 -5.69 2.77
C PHE A 80 -4.57 -6.44 1.51
N ASP A 81 -5.58 -6.78 0.72
CA ASP A 81 -5.46 -7.25 -0.65
C ASP A 81 -5.58 -6.05 -1.60
N LEU A 82 -4.58 -5.84 -2.45
CA LEU A 82 -4.53 -4.76 -3.43
C LEU A 82 -4.62 -5.32 -4.84
N TYR A 83 -5.67 -4.94 -5.56
CA TYR A 83 -5.86 -5.26 -6.97
C TYR A 83 -5.37 -4.11 -7.82
N ILE A 84 -4.36 -4.37 -8.64
CA ILE A 84 -3.83 -3.44 -9.65
C ILE A 84 -4.43 -3.82 -10.98
N HIS A 85 -5.32 -2.98 -11.50
CA HIS A 85 -6.07 -3.22 -12.73
C HIS A 85 -5.44 -2.50 -13.91
N GLY A 86 -5.37 -3.20 -15.05
CA GLY A 86 -4.98 -2.58 -16.30
C GLY A 86 -3.47 -2.50 -16.54
N SER A 87 -3.02 -1.47 -17.23
CA SER A 87 -1.70 -1.41 -17.85
C SER A 87 -0.66 -0.58 -17.10
N TRP A 88 -0.75 -0.50 -15.79
CA TRP A 88 0.21 0.24 -14.96
C TRP A 88 1.65 0.11 -15.43
N ASP A 89 2.31 1.24 -15.65
CA ASP A 89 3.63 1.36 -16.27
C ASP A 89 4.79 1.47 -15.27
N GLY A 90 4.46 1.52 -13.99
CA GLY A 90 5.44 1.48 -12.91
C GLY A 90 6.33 2.72 -12.81
N ASN A 91 7.65 2.51 -12.86
CA ASN A 91 8.65 3.58 -12.77
C ASN A 91 8.80 4.39 -14.06
N PHE A 92 8.04 4.07 -15.10
CA PHE A 92 8.22 4.70 -16.38
C PHE A 92 7.92 6.20 -16.32
N ASN A 93 8.88 6.99 -16.75
CA ASN A 93 8.78 8.45 -16.83
C ASN A 93 8.38 8.93 -18.23
N GLY A 94 7.93 8.00 -19.09
CA GLY A 94 7.44 8.29 -20.42
C GLY A 94 8.51 8.71 -21.44
N PHE A 95 8.04 9.12 -22.61
CA PHE A 95 8.86 9.59 -23.71
C PHE A 95 8.96 11.12 -23.74
N THR A 96 8.20 11.82 -22.92
CA THR A 96 8.16 13.28 -22.84
C THR A 96 8.55 13.79 -21.45
N GLN A 97 8.91 15.06 -21.33
CA GLN A 97 9.26 15.68 -20.04
C GLN A 97 8.08 15.81 -19.07
N ASN A 98 6.86 15.59 -19.54
CA ASN A 98 5.65 15.69 -18.74
C ASN A 98 5.17 14.35 -18.19
N ASP A 99 5.69 13.24 -18.71
CA ASP A 99 5.33 11.91 -18.26
C ASP A 99 5.85 11.66 -16.83
N LYS A 100 5.10 10.91 -16.06
CA LYS A 100 5.40 10.64 -14.64
C LYS A 100 5.17 9.17 -14.34
N PRO A 101 5.87 8.61 -13.34
CA PRO A 101 5.62 7.24 -12.90
C PRO A 101 4.25 7.12 -12.24
N ASP A 102 3.66 5.94 -12.37
CA ASP A 102 2.40 5.57 -11.73
C ASP A 102 2.65 5.22 -10.28
N LYS A 103 2.40 6.16 -9.39
CA LYS A 103 2.65 5.98 -7.96
C LYS A 103 1.41 5.56 -7.21
N TRP A 104 1.60 4.65 -6.28
CA TRP A 104 0.62 4.27 -5.28
C TRP A 104 1.16 4.59 -3.89
N ILE A 105 0.32 5.18 -3.01
CA ILE A 105 0.79 5.83 -1.81
C ILE A 105 -0.10 5.47 -0.63
N ILE A 106 0.53 5.10 0.51
CA ILE A 106 -0.08 5.14 1.85
C ILE A 106 0.55 6.28 2.61
N GLU A 107 -0.27 7.13 3.19
CA GLU A 107 0.14 8.19 4.09
C GLU A 107 -0.45 7.95 5.47
N PHE A 108 0.41 7.89 6.49
CA PHE A 108 0.02 7.70 7.87
C PHE A 108 0.19 8.99 8.67
N LYS A 109 -0.81 9.32 9.48
CA LYS A 109 -0.79 10.42 10.45
C LYS A 109 -1.24 9.94 11.82
N PRO A 110 -0.43 10.12 12.86
CA PRO A 110 -0.79 9.69 14.22
C PRO A 110 -1.84 10.60 14.90
N ASP A 111 -2.00 11.82 14.40
CA ASP A 111 -2.96 12.80 14.91
C ASP A 111 -3.97 13.16 13.83
N MET A 112 -5.24 13.36 14.24
CA MET A 112 -6.38 13.73 13.39
C MET A 112 -6.24 15.08 12.68
N GLN A 113 -5.02 15.58 12.47
CA GLN A 113 -4.78 16.83 11.76
C GLN A 113 -4.97 16.66 10.26
N LEU A 114 -5.89 17.45 9.77
CA LEU A 114 -6.31 17.51 8.38
C LEU A 114 -5.17 17.89 7.42
N TYR A 115 -5.09 17.14 6.32
CA TYR A 115 -4.53 17.48 5.01
C TYR A 115 -3.14 18.14 4.93
N LYS A 116 -2.21 17.43 4.31
CA LYS A 116 -0.87 17.88 3.88
C LYS A 116 0.10 18.24 5.01
N ASP A 117 0.29 17.30 5.94
CA ASP A 117 1.44 17.38 6.82
C ASP A 117 2.69 16.95 6.03
N PRO A 118 3.70 17.82 5.84
CA PRO A 118 4.96 17.46 5.21
C PRO A 118 5.75 16.41 6.02
N ASN A 119 5.38 16.17 7.29
CA ASN A 119 6.00 15.18 8.19
C ASN A 119 5.21 13.87 8.28
N ALA A 120 4.15 13.69 7.49
CA ALA A 120 3.43 12.42 7.44
C ALA A 120 4.37 11.29 7.01
N ASP A 121 4.26 10.16 7.69
CA ASP A 121 4.99 8.96 7.29
C ASP A 121 4.36 8.41 6.01
N ARG A 122 5.17 8.12 5.00
CA ARG A 122 4.68 7.73 3.67
C ARG A 122 5.36 6.46 3.18
N PHE A 123 4.56 5.56 2.66
CA PHE A 123 5.02 4.50 1.80
C PHE A 123 4.61 4.83 0.35
N VAL A 124 5.59 5.11 -0.50
CA VAL A 124 5.39 5.42 -1.91
C VAL A 124 6.03 4.30 -2.73
N THR A 125 5.27 3.67 -3.59
CA THR A 125 5.76 2.62 -4.49
C THR A 125 5.11 2.75 -5.87
N THR A 126 5.52 1.91 -6.80
CA THR A 126 4.94 1.78 -8.14
C THR A 126 4.68 0.32 -8.44
N PHE A 127 3.69 0.05 -9.28
CA PHE A 127 3.37 -1.29 -9.78
C PHE A 127 3.47 -1.29 -11.30
N SER A 128 3.81 -2.43 -11.90
CA SER A 128 3.79 -2.61 -13.34
C SER A 128 3.12 -3.93 -13.69
N ASN A 129 2.09 -3.84 -14.53
CA ASN A 129 1.39 -4.99 -15.08
C ASN A 129 1.92 -5.39 -16.47
N SER A 130 2.79 -4.59 -17.03
CA SER A 130 3.36 -4.82 -18.34
C SER A 130 4.38 -5.96 -18.34
N PRO A 131 4.46 -6.79 -19.39
CA PRO A 131 5.53 -7.78 -19.52
C PRO A 131 6.87 -7.12 -19.80
N CYS A 132 7.96 -7.78 -19.41
CA CYS A 132 9.28 -7.42 -19.94
C CYS A 132 9.48 -7.99 -21.34
N TRP A 133 9.99 -7.17 -22.26
CA TRP A 133 10.50 -7.56 -23.59
C TRP A 133 12.03 -7.60 -23.57
N PRO A 134 12.69 -8.24 -24.52
CA PRO A 134 14.14 -8.39 -24.50
C PRO A 134 14.93 -7.07 -24.36
N ASN A 135 14.41 -5.98 -24.88
CA ASN A 135 15.10 -4.68 -24.89
C ASN A 135 14.35 -3.59 -24.12
N TYR A 136 13.24 -3.92 -23.46
CA TYR A 136 12.39 -2.93 -22.80
C TYR A 136 11.60 -3.59 -21.67
N CYS A 137 11.65 -3.00 -20.50
CA CYS A 137 10.94 -3.50 -19.33
C CYS A 137 10.47 -2.33 -18.47
N LEU A 138 9.18 -2.24 -18.27
CA LEU A 138 8.57 -1.27 -17.38
C LEU A 138 8.77 -1.73 -15.94
N ARG A 139 9.79 -1.22 -15.28
CA ARG A 139 10.15 -1.60 -13.91
C ARG A 139 9.14 -1.07 -12.91
N GLN A 140 9.01 -1.75 -11.79
CA GLN A 140 8.22 -1.30 -10.64
C GLN A 140 9.12 -1.14 -9.41
N SER A 141 8.67 -0.34 -8.43
CA SER A 141 9.40 -0.23 -7.16
C SER A 141 8.97 -1.27 -6.13
N TYR A 142 7.69 -1.66 -6.11
CA TYR A 142 7.20 -2.66 -5.16
C TYR A 142 8.02 -3.97 -5.24
N PRO A 143 8.38 -4.58 -4.09
CA PRO A 143 7.95 -4.32 -2.70
C PRO A 143 8.67 -3.17 -1.97
N GLU A 144 9.66 -2.56 -2.57
CA GLU A 144 10.42 -1.45 -2.00
C GLU A 144 9.74 -0.11 -2.27
N VAL A 145 10.35 0.95 -1.74
CA VAL A 145 9.91 2.32 -1.97
C VAL A 145 10.44 2.86 -3.29
N TYR A 146 9.65 3.73 -3.92
CA TYR A 146 10.08 4.44 -5.14
C TYR A 146 11.32 5.33 -4.83
N PRO A 147 12.36 5.33 -5.69
CA PRO A 147 12.42 4.79 -7.05
C PRO A 147 13.23 3.47 -7.20
N PHE A 148 13.02 2.49 -6.37
CA PHE A 148 13.68 1.18 -6.52
C PHE A 148 13.25 0.48 -7.84
N GLU A 149 14.08 -0.45 -8.36
CA GLU A 149 13.83 -1.11 -9.64
C GLU A 149 13.73 -2.63 -9.51
N ASN A 150 12.51 -3.12 -9.56
CA ASN A 150 12.17 -4.54 -9.66
C ASN A 150 11.59 -4.87 -11.04
N ASN A 151 11.54 -6.15 -11.37
CA ASN A 151 10.78 -6.61 -12.52
C ASN A 151 9.27 -6.38 -12.30
N PRO A 152 8.50 -6.21 -13.37
CA PRO A 152 7.04 -6.18 -13.28
C PRO A 152 6.48 -7.36 -12.50
N LYS A 153 5.44 -7.12 -11.73
CA LYS A 153 4.73 -8.13 -10.92
C LYS A 153 5.58 -8.80 -9.82
N THR A 154 6.77 -8.26 -9.49
CA THR A 154 7.56 -8.73 -8.34
C THR A 154 6.73 -8.59 -7.07
N GLY A 155 6.69 -9.66 -6.25
CA GLY A 155 5.92 -9.69 -5.00
C GLY A 155 4.41 -9.87 -5.18
N ALA A 156 3.92 -10.09 -6.39
CA ALA A 156 2.52 -10.40 -6.62
C ALA A 156 2.12 -11.74 -5.99
N PHE A 157 0.97 -11.78 -5.32
CA PHE A 157 0.36 -13.00 -4.82
C PHE A 157 -0.30 -13.81 -5.95
N LYS A 158 -0.97 -13.11 -6.87
CA LYS A 158 -1.59 -13.73 -8.04
C LYS A 158 -1.55 -12.78 -9.23
N THR A 159 -1.16 -13.30 -10.37
CA THR A 159 -1.14 -12.57 -11.65
C THR A 159 -2.24 -13.10 -12.58
N SER A 160 -2.55 -12.38 -13.63
CA SER A 160 -3.48 -12.83 -14.67
C SER A 160 -4.90 -13.10 -14.16
N LEU A 161 -5.36 -12.27 -13.22
CA LEU A 161 -6.77 -12.22 -12.87
C LEU A 161 -7.58 -11.59 -14.01
N PRO A 162 -8.91 -11.81 -14.07
CA PRO A 162 -9.75 -11.23 -15.11
C PRO A 162 -9.52 -9.74 -15.29
N ARG A 163 -9.63 -9.27 -16.52
CA ARG A 163 -9.61 -7.83 -16.81
C ARG A 163 -10.82 -7.18 -16.18
N LYS A 164 -10.65 -5.94 -15.75
CA LYS A 164 -11.75 -5.17 -15.21
C LYS A 164 -12.76 -4.75 -16.28
N CYS A 165 -12.28 -4.32 -17.44
CA CYS A 165 -13.11 -3.86 -18.55
C CYS A 165 -12.94 -4.78 -19.77
N ASP A 166 -14.06 -5.26 -20.30
CA ASP A 166 -14.09 -6.01 -21.55
C ASP A 166 -13.81 -5.08 -22.75
N GLY A 167 -13.03 -5.60 -23.71
CA GLY A 167 -12.77 -4.89 -24.98
C GLY A 167 -11.80 -3.71 -24.91
N PHE A 168 -11.25 -3.39 -23.75
CA PHE A 168 -10.20 -2.40 -23.59
C PHE A 168 -8.81 -3.06 -23.70
N PHE A 169 -7.81 -2.34 -24.26
CA PHE A 169 -6.44 -2.85 -24.42
C PHE A 169 -5.68 -2.94 -23.10
N GLY A 170 -6.26 -2.48 -22.00
CA GLY A 170 -5.67 -2.56 -20.66
C GLY A 170 -5.29 -3.97 -20.24
N GLY A 171 -4.30 -4.10 -19.39
CA GLY A 171 -3.76 -5.34 -18.91
C GLY A 171 -4.72 -6.15 -18.05
N GLU A 172 -4.29 -7.37 -17.71
CA GLU A 172 -4.94 -8.19 -16.69
C GLU A 172 -4.77 -7.57 -15.30
N THR A 173 -5.57 -8.01 -14.35
CA THR A 173 -5.41 -7.57 -12.95
C THR A 173 -4.35 -8.40 -12.24
N THR A 174 -3.56 -7.75 -11.41
CA THR A 174 -2.59 -8.37 -10.51
C THR A 174 -2.99 -8.11 -9.07
N LEU A 175 -3.00 -9.16 -8.25
CA LEU A 175 -3.28 -9.11 -6.81
C LEU A 175 -1.97 -9.11 -6.02
N TYR A 176 -1.85 -8.18 -5.11
CA TYR A 176 -0.81 -8.12 -4.09
C TYR A 176 -1.42 -8.22 -2.70
N GLN A 177 -0.76 -8.95 -1.81
CA GLN A 177 -1.10 -8.96 -0.37
C GLN A 177 -0.05 -8.13 0.35
N LEU A 178 -0.46 -7.00 0.91
CA LEU A 178 0.44 -6.06 1.55
C LEU A 178 0.27 -6.05 3.06
N GLU A 179 1.39 -5.86 3.75
CA GLU A 179 1.39 -5.39 5.14
C GLU A 179 2.43 -4.27 5.27
N LYS A 180 2.03 -3.15 5.89
CA LYS A 180 2.93 -2.02 6.18
C LYS A 180 2.78 -1.60 7.63
N GLY A 181 3.93 -1.35 8.27
CA GLY A 181 4.02 -0.84 9.62
C GLY A 181 4.44 0.61 9.65
N PHE A 182 3.80 1.40 10.51
CA PHE A 182 4.09 2.80 10.76
C PHE A 182 4.36 2.99 12.25
N LYS A 183 5.36 3.82 12.57
CA LYS A 183 5.60 4.22 13.95
C LYS A 183 4.54 5.23 14.37
N SER A 184 4.02 5.06 15.58
CA SER A 184 2.95 5.89 16.11
C SER A 184 3.24 6.29 17.55
N ASN A 185 2.61 7.37 18.00
CA ASN A 185 2.67 7.84 19.38
C ASN A 185 1.35 8.51 19.83
N GLY A 186 0.28 8.29 19.04
CA GLY A 186 -1.04 8.89 19.27
C GLY A 186 -2.08 7.90 19.82
N ASN A 187 -3.31 8.39 19.97
CA ASN A 187 -4.48 7.59 20.34
C ASN A 187 -5.41 7.34 19.15
N GLY A 188 -5.25 8.06 18.06
CA GLY A 188 -6.02 7.90 16.82
C GLY A 188 -5.16 7.42 15.66
N ILE A 189 -5.82 7.01 14.58
CA ILE A 189 -5.19 6.56 13.34
C ILE A 189 -5.86 7.28 12.18
N VAL A 190 -5.05 7.93 11.34
CA VAL A 190 -5.48 8.41 10.04
C VAL A 190 -4.57 7.79 8.98
N LEU A 191 -5.15 6.99 8.12
CA LEU A 191 -4.49 6.35 6.99
C LEU A 191 -5.14 6.81 5.70
N ARG A 192 -4.37 7.40 4.81
CA ARG A 192 -4.82 7.79 3.48
C ARG A 192 -4.16 6.92 2.44
N PHE A 193 -4.97 6.39 1.52
CA PHE A 193 -4.58 5.60 0.37
C PHE A 193 -4.93 6.36 -0.89
N TYR A 194 -3.98 6.54 -1.79
CA TYR A 194 -4.23 7.26 -3.04
C TYR A 194 -3.17 6.94 -4.09
N ASP A 195 -3.39 7.39 -5.28
CA ASP A 195 -2.52 7.22 -6.42
C ASP A 195 -2.22 8.54 -7.14
N GLU A 196 -1.16 8.54 -7.93
CA GLU A 196 -0.77 9.57 -8.88
C GLU A 196 -0.48 8.84 -10.20
N LEU A 197 -1.47 8.75 -11.10
CA LEU A 197 -1.38 8.09 -12.39
C LEU A 197 -1.27 9.08 -13.53
N TYR A 198 -0.52 8.70 -14.56
CA TYR A 198 -0.36 9.51 -15.76
C TYR A 198 -0.79 8.73 -17.00
N GLN A 199 -1.95 9.04 -17.55
CA GLN A 199 -2.62 8.28 -18.59
C GLN A 199 -3.03 9.18 -19.78
N PRO A 200 -2.08 9.64 -20.59
CA PRO A 200 -2.37 10.57 -21.69
C PRO A 200 -3.18 9.95 -22.83
N ASN A 201 -3.21 8.62 -22.93
CA ASN A 201 -3.81 7.88 -24.03
C ASN A 201 -5.00 6.99 -23.64
N ALA A 202 -5.53 7.18 -22.42
CA ALA A 202 -6.65 6.39 -21.89
C ALA A 202 -7.98 6.74 -22.56
N ILE A 203 -8.10 6.44 -23.84
CA ILE A 203 -9.32 6.64 -24.65
C ILE A 203 -9.74 5.33 -25.32
N ASP A 204 -11.03 5.10 -25.45
CA ASP A 204 -11.56 3.96 -26.20
C ASP A 204 -11.56 4.21 -27.72
N LYS A 205 -12.07 3.20 -28.49
CA LYS A 205 -12.17 3.27 -29.96
C LYS A 205 -13.06 4.42 -30.45
N ASP A 206 -13.94 4.95 -29.64
CA ASP A 206 -14.87 6.04 -29.97
C ASP A 206 -14.35 7.40 -29.45
N GLY A 207 -13.12 7.45 -28.90
CA GLY A 207 -12.47 8.66 -28.39
C GLY A 207 -12.95 9.09 -27.02
N ILE A 208 -13.65 8.21 -26.29
CA ILE A 208 -14.17 8.50 -24.94
C ILE A 208 -13.12 8.15 -23.90
N PRO A 209 -12.84 9.05 -22.95
CA PRO A 209 -11.91 8.77 -21.86
C PRO A 209 -12.32 7.55 -21.02
N GLN A 210 -11.39 6.62 -20.81
CA GLN A 210 -11.58 5.35 -20.10
C GLN A 210 -10.46 5.12 -19.08
N GLN A 211 -10.11 6.12 -18.29
CA GLN A 211 -8.96 6.08 -17.37
C GLN A 211 -9.04 4.88 -16.41
N LYS A 212 -10.19 4.62 -15.81
CA LYS A 212 -10.36 3.49 -14.88
C LYS A 212 -10.29 2.12 -15.54
N CYS A 213 -10.47 2.03 -16.87
CA CYS A 213 -10.29 0.81 -17.64
C CYS A 213 -8.84 0.60 -18.07
N ASP A 214 -8.09 1.68 -18.25
CA ASP A 214 -6.68 1.66 -18.57
C ASP A 214 -5.84 1.33 -17.35
N GLU A 215 -6.01 2.10 -16.28
CA GLU A 215 -5.35 1.91 -15.00
C GLU A 215 -6.27 2.29 -13.85
N SER A 216 -6.37 1.41 -12.90
CA SER A 216 -7.07 1.68 -11.64
C SER A 216 -6.61 0.71 -10.57
N TRP A 217 -7.09 0.89 -9.35
CA TRP A 217 -6.86 -0.05 -8.26
C TRP A 217 -8.09 -0.16 -7.38
N SER A 218 -8.19 -1.29 -6.71
CA SER A 218 -9.18 -1.52 -5.67
C SER A 218 -8.56 -2.31 -4.51
N LEU A 219 -9.24 -2.33 -3.39
CA LEU A 219 -8.74 -2.90 -2.15
C LEU A 219 -9.79 -3.78 -1.49
N ASP A 220 -9.34 -4.87 -0.85
CA ASP A 220 -10.16 -5.79 -0.10
C ASP A 220 -9.44 -6.27 1.17
N ASN A 221 -10.17 -6.93 2.08
CA ASN A 221 -9.63 -7.57 3.29
C ASN A 221 -8.78 -6.63 4.16
N LEU A 222 -9.23 -5.41 4.34
CA LEU A 222 -8.50 -4.37 5.07
C LEU A 222 -8.52 -4.63 6.58
N LYS A 223 -7.33 -4.69 7.18
CA LYS A 223 -7.15 -4.90 8.63
C LYS A 223 -6.15 -3.90 9.19
N ILE A 224 -6.46 -3.36 10.36
CA ILE A 224 -5.56 -2.47 11.08
C ILE A 224 -5.34 -3.02 12.48
N ARG A 225 -4.07 -3.17 12.84
CA ARG A 225 -3.63 -3.71 14.12
C ARG A 225 -2.67 -2.74 14.79
N VAL A 226 -2.78 -2.60 16.09
CA VAL A 226 -1.91 -1.76 16.90
C VAL A 226 -1.03 -2.59 17.82
N ILE A 227 0.19 -2.12 18.04
CA ILE A 227 1.17 -2.74 18.94
C ILE A 227 1.66 -1.70 19.94
N LYS A 228 1.76 -2.12 21.21
CA LYS A 228 2.34 -1.35 22.31
C LYS A 228 3.43 -2.16 22.99
N TYR A 229 4.56 -1.53 23.23
CA TYR A 229 5.65 -2.06 24.03
C TYR A 229 5.71 -1.35 25.39
N LYS A 230 6.35 -2.05 26.35
CA LYS A 230 6.60 -1.53 27.69
C LYS A 230 7.86 -0.69 27.73
#